data_be2918c965adaf951439be03365d8fb3
#
_entry.id   be2918c965adaf951439be03365d8fb3
#
_cell.length_a   1.000
_cell.length_b   1.000
_cell.length_c   1.000
_cell.angle_alpha   90.00
_cell.angle_beta   90.00
_cell.angle_gamma   90.00
#
_symmetry.space_group_name_H-M   'P 1'
#
loop_
_entity.id
_entity.type
_entity.pdbx_description
1 polymer ?
#
loop_
_entity_poly.entity_id
_entity_poly.type
_entity_poly.pdbx_seq_one_letter_code
_entity_poly.pdbx_strand_id
1 'polypeptide(L)'
;MQDYQLFSIGIEESILTMVHKLRNTVEKLIFFQVLDESLLLFSEDNLKLLAHYAKEENKTLVLLTENRELRQKAAGILPAAESIEDYLSEPAAEKDEQRSRAGLPKWAKVVLVAAVCVFVLLAALKVGLEYWMAPKVVVTVYPKILTTETDLRIALGELNVIPETLEIKKVATTAATGKTVVGTQRATGEVVFFNQNPKEVKLYKGTQLKARNGNIYQLTEDVLIPGAEVVYVLDVKSSQTAGQALGFIEAIELGDQYNVKAGEITELVESYPDITVRNLNDITGGKSETRPTVVQDDLTKARQQVVELLNKETVKVGSGEYLLPGSTDRAEPVVVYDQKVGDFAPTVTASGTQKVSYRKITGADVQQKIENILPNLLPTAYNLVSGSPRVKNVEFEKDAVKVSASFELYPTLDAEEIASAILGKDPEEAEILLGEIGRLTFDGLKDEESLLPTRKQWLKVVLSDEYDADKTFVNISLNQSI
;
A
#
# COMPACT_ATOMS: atom_id res chain seq x y z
N MET A 1 -54.88 -7.34 7.54
CA MET A 1 -53.53 -7.45 8.15
C MET A 1 -52.85 -6.10 7.89
N GLN A 2 -52.43 -5.41 8.94
CA GLN A 2 -51.62 -4.21 8.72
C GLN A 2 -50.25 -4.65 8.21
N ASP A 3 -49.85 -4.14 7.05
CA ASP A 3 -48.50 -4.43 6.53
C ASP A 3 -47.48 -3.72 7.42
N TYR A 4 -46.50 -4.44 7.88
CA TYR A 4 -45.42 -3.95 8.73
C TYR A 4 -44.06 -4.43 8.25
N GLN A 5 -43.02 -3.71 8.60
CA GLN A 5 -41.62 -4.07 8.35
C GLN A 5 -40.90 -4.33 9.68
N LEU A 6 -40.20 -5.45 9.76
CA LEU A 6 -39.36 -5.80 10.91
C LEU A 6 -37.88 -5.68 10.58
N PHE A 7 -37.11 -5.01 11.46
CA PHE A 7 -35.65 -4.95 11.39
C PHE A 7 -35.04 -5.43 12.69
N SER A 8 -34.11 -6.35 12.65
CA SER A 8 -33.28 -6.73 13.79
C SER A 8 -32.11 -5.76 13.92
N ILE A 9 -31.92 -5.20 15.10
CA ILE A 9 -30.88 -4.20 15.41
C ILE A 9 -29.76 -4.87 16.19
N GLY A 10 -28.60 -5.03 15.56
CA GLY A 10 -27.38 -5.61 16.14
C GLY A 10 -26.41 -4.55 16.66
N ILE A 11 -25.31 -4.99 17.27
CA ILE A 11 -24.28 -4.12 17.89
C ILE A 11 -23.53 -3.25 16.86
N GLU A 12 -23.45 -3.67 15.61
CA GLU A 12 -22.77 -2.92 14.55
C GLU A 12 -23.63 -1.79 13.95
N GLU A 13 -24.90 -1.73 14.33
CA GLU A 13 -25.82 -0.71 13.85
C GLU A 13 -25.53 0.65 14.53
N SER A 14 -25.65 1.72 13.78
CA SER A 14 -25.59 3.08 14.29
C SER A 14 -26.98 3.71 14.33
N ILE A 15 -27.17 4.76 15.13
CA ILE A 15 -28.42 5.52 15.13
C ILE A 15 -28.77 6.06 13.73
N LEU A 16 -27.75 6.45 12.94
CA LEU A 16 -27.92 6.92 11.56
C LEU A 16 -28.45 5.81 10.65
N THR A 17 -27.95 4.58 10.82
CA THR A 17 -28.42 3.42 10.06
C THR A 17 -29.88 3.12 10.37
N MET A 18 -30.29 3.22 11.67
CA MET A 18 -31.67 3.04 12.09
C MET A 18 -32.60 4.11 11.48
N VAL A 19 -32.18 5.37 11.48
CA VAL A 19 -32.91 6.47 10.84
C VAL A 19 -33.02 6.24 9.32
N HIS A 20 -31.96 5.78 8.69
CA HIS A 20 -31.97 5.46 7.26
C HIS A 20 -32.93 4.30 6.92
N LYS A 21 -32.95 3.23 7.73
CA LYS A 21 -33.91 2.14 7.61
C LYS A 21 -35.35 2.65 7.75
N LEU A 22 -35.59 3.52 8.74
CA LEU A 22 -36.88 4.13 8.96
C LEU A 22 -37.34 5.00 7.78
N ARG A 23 -36.45 5.80 7.19
CA ARG A 23 -36.78 6.66 6.04
C ARG A 23 -37.09 5.88 4.78
N ASN A 24 -36.29 4.85 4.48
CA ASN A 24 -36.38 4.11 3.23
C ASN A 24 -37.45 3.00 3.20
N THR A 25 -38.11 2.73 4.30
CA THR A 25 -39.19 1.74 4.39
C THR A 25 -40.48 2.34 3.84
N VAL A 26 -41.26 1.56 3.10
CA VAL A 26 -42.54 2.00 2.51
C VAL A 26 -43.69 1.86 3.54
N GLU A 27 -43.60 0.88 4.40
CA GLU A 27 -44.61 0.54 5.41
C GLU A 27 -44.69 1.63 6.48
N LYS A 28 -45.92 1.88 6.96
CA LYS A 28 -46.20 2.85 8.00
C LYS A 28 -45.93 2.34 9.41
N LEU A 29 -45.99 1.02 9.61
CA LEU A 29 -45.71 0.37 10.87
C LEU A 29 -44.39 -0.36 10.80
N ILE A 30 -43.45 0.04 11.66
CA ILE A 30 -42.08 -0.47 11.65
C ILE A 30 -41.76 -1.00 13.03
N PHE A 31 -41.21 -2.22 13.09
CA PHE A 31 -40.72 -2.83 14.29
C PHE A 31 -39.19 -2.89 14.29
N PHE A 32 -38.56 -2.40 15.35
CA PHE A 32 -37.15 -2.59 15.63
C PHE A 32 -36.99 -3.64 16.73
N GLN A 33 -36.57 -4.85 16.35
CA GLN A 33 -36.22 -5.89 17.28
C GLN A 33 -34.83 -5.64 17.86
N VAL A 34 -34.78 -5.34 19.16
CA VAL A 34 -33.56 -4.99 19.88
C VAL A 34 -32.93 -6.25 20.44
N LEU A 35 -31.72 -6.58 20.01
CA LEU A 35 -30.92 -7.67 20.54
C LEU A 35 -30.20 -7.21 21.82
N ASP A 36 -29.96 -8.11 22.78
CA ASP A 36 -29.33 -7.77 24.07
C ASP A 36 -27.98 -7.06 23.92
N GLU A 37 -27.22 -7.39 22.90
CA GLU A 37 -25.93 -6.78 22.57
C GLU A 37 -26.04 -5.31 22.11
N SER A 38 -27.21 -4.89 21.64
CA SER A 38 -27.47 -3.54 21.10
C SER A 38 -28.15 -2.58 22.09
N LEU A 39 -28.39 -2.98 23.31
CA LEU A 39 -29.12 -2.19 24.33
C LEU A 39 -28.49 -0.81 24.58
N LEU A 40 -27.16 -0.68 24.48
CA LEU A 40 -26.44 0.57 24.67
C LEU A 40 -26.77 1.64 23.61
N LEU A 41 -27.25 1.24 22.44
CA LEU A 41 -27.65 2.16 21.37
C LEU A 41 -28.95 2.90 21.68
N PHE A 42 -29.77 2.39 22.61
CA PHE A 42 -31.07 2.92 22.95
C PHE A 42 -31.03 3.78 24.24
N SER A 43 -30.18 4.80 24.20
CA SER A 43 -30.22 5.87 25.23
C SER A 43 -31.52 6.69 25.09
N GLU A 44 -31.89 7.42 26.14
CA GLU A 44 -33.11 8.26 26.13
C GLU A 44 -33.09 9.29 24.99
N ASP A 45 -31.90 9.87 24.70
CA ASP A 45 -31.74 10.84 23.61
C ASP A 45 -31.88 10.19 22.22
N ASN A 46 -31.35 8.98 22.07
CA ASN A 46 -31.51 8.23 20.84
C ASN A 46 -32.97 7.79 20.61
N LEU A 47 -33.68 7.43 21.68
CA LEU A 47 -35.10 7.12 21.60
C LEU A 47 -35.93 8.35 21.16
N LYS A 48 -35.64 9.52 21.75
CA LYS A 48 -36.27 10.78 21.36
C LYS A 48 -35.98 11.13 19.89
N LEU A 49 -34.76 10.89 19.46
CA LEU A 49 -34.36 11.12 18.06
C LEU A 49 -35.13 10.21 17.09
N LEU A 50 -35.21 8.92 17.39
CA LEU A 50 -35.96 7.94 16.60
C LEU A 50 -37.46 8.28 16.58
N ALA A 51 -38.03 8.70 17.70
CA ALA A 51 -39.42 9.15 17.78
C ALA A 51 -39.67 10.39 16.92
N HIS A 52 -38.72 11.33 16.92
CA HIS A 52 -38.80 12.54 16.09
C HIS A 52 -38.84 12.18 14.61
N TYR A 53 -37.90 11.35 14.13
CA TYR A 53 -37.87 10.94 12.72
C TYR A 53 -39.04 10.05 12.33
N ALA A 54 -39.52 9.18 13.20
CA ALA A 54 -40.73 8.40 12.94
C ALA A 54 -41.95 9.31 12.73
N LYS A 55 -42.07 10.36 13.54
CA LYS A 55 -43.14 11.35 13.42
C LYS A 55 -42.99 12.21 12.16
N GLU A 56 -41.77 12.63 11.83
CA GLU A 56 -41.47 13.41 10.60
C GLU A 56 -41.87 12.65 9.34
N GLU A 57 -41.59 11.34 9.28
CA GLU A 57 -41.89 10.46 8.16
C GLU A 57 -43.36 9.91 8.21
N ASN A 58 -44.15 10.34 9.17
CA ASN A 58 -45.53 9.88 9.41
C ASN A 58 -45.66 8.37 9.54
N LYS A 59 -44.72 7.75 10.30
CA LYS A 59 -44.60 6.32 10.56
C LYS A 59 -44.72 6.02 12.04
N THR A 60 -45.18 4.82 12.34
CA THR A 60 -45.24 4.31 13.72
C THR A 60 -44.06 3.36 13.92
N LEU A 61 -43.12 3.76 14.76
CA LEU A 61 -41.99 2.91 15.16
C LEU A 61 -42.30 2.26 16.51
N VAL A 62 -42.16 0.94 16.58
CA VAL A 62 -42.37 0.13 17.80
C VAL A 62 -41.07 -0.61 18.11
N LEU A 63 -40.64 -0.58 19.36
CA LEU A 63 -39.48 -1.35 19.81
C LEU A 63 -39.93 -2.71 20.34
N LEU A 64 -39.33 -3.79 19.79
CA LEU A 64 -39.52 -5.14 20.30
C LEU A 64 -38.32 -5.52 21.16
N THR A 65 -38.53 -5.74 22.42
CA THR A 65 -37.47 -6.10 23.38
C THR A 65 -38.01 -6.86 24.57
N GLU A 66 -37.31 -7.88 25.01
CA GLU A 66 -37.56 -8.59 26.25
C GLU A 66 -37.03 -7.83 27.48
N ASN A 67 -36.12 -6.86 27.26
CA ASN A 67 -35.48 -6.10 28.30
C ASN A 67 -36.47 -5.09 28.95
N ARG A 68 -36.80 -5.33 30.23
CA ARG A 68 -37.74 -4.53 30.96
C ARG A 68 -37.26 -3.09 31.19
N GLU A 69 -35.94 -2.88 31.36
CA GLU A 69 -35.40 -1.54 31.59
C GLU A 69 -35.51 -0.68 30.33
N LEU A 70 -35.24 -1.27 29.14
CA LEU A 70 -35.40 -0.54 27.90
C LEU A 70 -36.86 -0.19 27.63
N ARG A 71 -37.81 -1.09 27.93
CA ARG A 71 -39.24 -0.78 27.83
C ARG A 71 -39.66 0.37 28.76
N GLN A 72 -39.12 0.41 29.96
CA GLN A 72 -39.38 1.54 30.89
C GLN A 72 -38.78 2.86 30.37
N LYS A 73 -37.57 2.84 29.79
CA LYS A 73 -36.96 4.02 29.20
C LYS A 73 -37.72 4.50 27.97
N ALA A 74 -38.26 3.59 27.16
CA ALA A 74 -39.06 3.93 26.00
C ALA A 74 -40.46 4.45 26.35
N ALA A 75 -40.97 4.12 27.57
CA ALA A 75 -42.31 4.50 27.99
C ALA A 75 -42.52 6.01 27.92
N GLY A 76 -43.52 6.45 27.14
CA GLY A 76 -43.81 7.85 26.90
C GLY A 76 -43.02 8.51 25.76
N ILE A 77 -42.07 7.80 25.16
CA ILE A 77 -41.29 8.28 24.01
C ILE A 77 -41.68 7.51 22.75
N LEU A 78 -41.59 6.19 22.78
CA LEU A 78 -41.94 5.26 21.69
C LEU A 78 -42.73 4.07 22.25
N PRO A 79 -43.67 3.49 21.46
CA PRO A 79 -44.28 2.21 21.81
C PRO A 79 -43.22 1.10 21.92
N ALA A 80 -43.34 0.26 22.93
CA ALA A 80 -42.46 -0.90 23.09
C ALA A 80 -43.25 -2.12 23.58
N ALA A 81 -42.98 -3.27 23.00
CA ALA A 81 -43.65 -4.56 23.26
C ALA A 81 -42.64 -5.69 23.39
N GLU A 82 -43.06 -6.84 23.90
CA GLU A 82 -42.22 -8.05 23.94
C GLU A 82 -42.22 -8.77 22.57
N SER A 83 -43.38 -8.79 21.91
CA SER A 83 -43.53 -9.43 20.59
C SER A 83 -44.46 -8.62 19.68
N ILE A 84 -44.45 -8.93 18.40
CA ILE A 84 -45.37 -8.33 17.43
C ILE A 84 -46.81 -8.69 17.75
N GLU A 85 -47.04 -9.92 18.20
CA GLU A 85 -48.39 -10.41 18.57
C GLU A 85 -48.94 -9.68 19.79
N ASP A 86 -48.07 -9.36 20.74
CA ASP A 86 -48.38 -8.61 21.95
C ASP A 86 -48.83 -7.18 21.60
N TYR A 87 -48.12 -6.51 20.75
CA TYR A 87 -48.45 -5.16 20.31
C TYR A 87 -49.75 -5.11 19.48
N LEU A 88 -50.00 -6.12 18.64
CA LEU A 88 -51.18 -6.16 17.77
C LEU A 88 -52.43 -6.69 18.50
N SER A 89 -52.28 -7.37 19.61
CA SER A 89 -53.37 -7.88 20.43
C SER A 89 -53.88 -6.93 21.49
N GLU A 90 -53.13 -5.86 21.82
CA GLU A 90 -53.64 -4.83 22.72
C GLU A 90 -54.79 -4.07 22.04
N PRO A 91 -56.01 -4.10 22.61
CA PRO A 91 -57.10 -3.32 22.09
C PRO A 91 -56.77 -1.86 22.24
N ALA A 92 -56.89 -1.11 21.13
CA ALA A 92 -56.76 0.34 21.14
C ALA A 92 -57.66 0.89 22.23
N ALA A 93 -57.06 1.30 23.34
CA ALA A 93 -57.80 1.98 24.42
C ALA A 93 -58.27 3.31 23.81
N GLU A 94 -59.51 3.30 23.36
CA GLU A 94 -60.29 4.51 23.15
C GLU A 94 -60.26 5.29 24.45
N LYS A 95 -59.47 6.35 24.50
CA LYS A 95 -59.64 7.40 25.49
C LYS A 95 -60.95 8.10 25.18
N ASP A 96 -62.02 7.47 25.65
CA ASP A 96 -63.31 8.08 25.74
C ASP A 96 -63.22 9.28 26.67
N GLU A 97 -63.24 10.48 26.11
CA GLU A 97 -63.44 11.72 26.84
C GLU A 97 -64.88 11.76 27.32
N GLN A 98 -65.15 11.07 28.44
CA GLN A 98 -66.34 11.42 29.22
C GLN A 98 -66.14 12.79 29.90
N ARG A 99 -66.31 13.85 29.11
CA ARG A 99 -66.62 15.19 29.65
C ARG A 99 -68.02 15.18 30.23
N SER A 100 -68.06 14.95 31.54
CA SER A 100 -69.17 15.37 32.38
C SER A 100 -69.51 16.82 32.06
N ARG A 101 -70.71 17.08 31.48
CA ARG A 101 -71.28 18.40 31.33
C ARG A 101 -71.81 18.91 32.70
N ALA A 102 -70.90 19.28 33.58
CA ALA A 102 -71.20 20.17 34.65
C ALA A 102 -71.10 21.60 34.12
N GLY A 103 -72.25 22.24 33.92
CA GLY A 103 -72.31 23.63 33.44
C GLY A 103 -71.64 24.54 34.45
N LEU A 104 -70.56 25.24 34.04
CA LEU A 104 -69.88 26.24 34.89
C LEU A 104 -70.85 27.30 35.39
N PRO A 105 -70.76 27.67 36.64
CA PRO A 105 -71.60 28.73 37.22
C PRO A 105 -71.37 30.05 36.49
N LYS A 106 -72.37 30.92 36.41
CA LYS A 106 -72.34 32.16 35.58
C LYS A 106 -71.11 33.03 35.82
N TRP A 107 -70.59 33.08 37.09
CA TRP A 107 -69.37 33.83 37.42
C TRP A 107 -68.11 33.19 36.80
N ALA A 108 -68.00 31.84 36.71
CA ALA A 108 -66.87 31.12 36.10
C ALA A 108 -66.81 31.31 34.57
N LYS A 109 -67.99 31.49 33.89
CA LYS A 109 -68.02 31.85 32.50
C LYS A 109 -67.47 33.26 32.25
N VAL A 110 -67.78 34.21 33.16
CA VAL A 110 -67.24 35.57 33.06
C VAL A 110 -65.74 35.60 33.31
N VAL A 111 -65.25 34.81 34.31
CA VAL A 111 -63.80 34.67 34.54
C VAL A 111 -63.10 33.99 33.42
N LEU A 112 -63.70 32.96 32.81
CA LEU A 112 -63.12 32.28 31.64
C LEU A 112 -63.03 33.23 30.40
N VAL A 113 -64.08 33.99 30.17
CA VAL A 113 -64.08 34.99 29.06
C VAL A 113 -63.03 36.07 29.34
N ALA A 114 -62.93 36.56 30.58
CA ALA A 114 -61.89 37.53 30.95
C ALA A 114 -60.50 36.97 30.81
N ALA A 115 -60.26 35.69 31.22
CA ALA A 115 -58.97 35.02 31.04
C ALA A 115 -58.60 34.81 29.57
N VAL A 116 -59.58 34.44 28.73
CA VAL A 116 -59.36 34.33 27.26
C VAL A 116 -59.08 35.71 26.67
N CYS A 117 -59.78 36.78 27.07
CA CYS A 117 -59.48 38.14 26.60
C CYS A 117 -58.08 38.62 27.01
N VAL A 118 -57.66 38.33 28.26
CA VAL A 118 -56.30 38.64 28.75
C VAL A 118 -55.25 37.82 27.95
N PHE A 119 -55.54 36.54 27.72
CA PHE A 119 -54.64 35.71 26.92
C PHE A 119 -54.49 36.20 25.46
N VAL A 120 -55.61 36.56 24.84
CA VAL A 120 -55.64 37.15 23.49
C VAL A 120 -54.91 38.49 23.46
N LEU A 121 -55.11 39.33 24.50
CA LEU A 121 -54.37 40.59 24.64
C LEU A 121 -52.87 40.39 24.84
N LEU A 122 -52.47 39.43 25.68
CA LEU A 122 -51.07 39.09 25.87
C LEU A 122 -50.45 38.46 24.61
N ALA A 123 -51.19 37.61 23.89
CA ALA A 123 -50.77 37.05 22.60
C ALA A 123 -50.63 38.14 21.53
N ALA A 124 -51.61 39.06 21.46
CA ALA A 124 -51.53 40.20 20.53
C ALA A 124 -50.40 41.16 20.88
N LEU A 125 -50.17 41.40 22.19
CA LEU A 125 -49.05 42.21 22.64
C LEU A 125 -47.70 41.53 22.31
N LYS A 126 -47.60 40.20 22.50
CA LYS A 126 -46.42 39.45 22.14
C LYS A 126 -46.15 39.51 20.65
N VAL A 127 -47.14 39.22 19.80
CA VAL A 127 -47.05 39.32 18.33
C VAL A 127 -46.74 40.77 17.88
N GLY A 128 -47.35 41.75 18.51
CA GLY A 128 -47.09 43.17 18.22
C GLY A 128 -45.68 43.58 18.61
N LEU A 129 -45.18 43.12 19.75
CA LEU A 129 -43.77 43.33 20.21
C LEU A 129 -42.78 42.61 19.27
N GLU A 130 -43.05 41.36 18.92
CA GLU A 130 -42.21 40.60 17.97
C GLU A 130 -42.16 41.28 16.60
N TYR A 131 -43.30 41.71 16.06
CA TYR A 131 -43.37 42.44 14.81
C TYR A 131 -42.66 43.80 14.84
N TRP A 132 -42.77 44.53 15.99
CA TRP A 132 -42.11 45.82 16.20
C TRP A 132 -40.58 45.66 16.40
N MET A 133 -40.13 44.54 16.95
CA MET A 133 -38.72 44.20 17.20
C MET A 133 -38.10 43.44 16.04
N ALA A 134 -38.88 42.91 15.10
CA ALA A 134 -38.35 42.19 13.94
C ALA A 134 -37.43 43.10 13.10
N PRO A 135 -36.27 42.62 12.67
CA PRO A 135 -35.42 43.40 11.78
C PRO A 135 -36.11 43.71 10.46
N LYS A 136 -35.99 44.95 9.99
CA LYS A 136 -36.55 45.41 8.75
C LYS A 136 -35.60 45.31 7.57
N VAL A 137 -34.31 45.37 7.89
CA VAL A 137 -33.23 45.21 6.93
C VAL A 137 -32.27 44.17 7.46
N VAL A 138 -31.90 43.24 6.61
CA VAL A 138 -30.88 42.25 6.91
C VAL A 138 -29.67 42.53 6.01
N VAL A 139 -28.53 42.76 6.61
CA VAL A 139 -27.26 42.93 5.89
C VAL A 139 -26.47 41.62 6.06
N THR A 140 -26.23 40.95 4.92
CA THR A 140 -25.40 39.75 4.91
C THR A 140 -23.97 40.14 4.50
N VAL A 141 -23.02 39.80 5.30
CA VAL A 141 -21.59 40.04 5.08
C VAL A 141 -20.95 38.73 4.63
N TYR A 142 -20.35 38.75 3.44
CA TYR A 142 -19.55 37.65 2.89
C TYR A 142 -18.09 37.97 3.15
N PRO A 143 -17.42 37.28 4.11
CA PRO A 143 -16.04 37.61 4.47
C PRO A 143 -15.10 37.46 3.28
N LYS A 144 -14.15 38.39 3.15
CA LYS A 144 -13.14 38.34 2.12
C LYS A 144 -12.09 37.29 2.42
N ILE A 145 -11.71 36.48 1.43
CA ILE A 145 -10.65 35.50 1.58
C ILE A 145 -9.30 36.17 1.37
N LEU A 146 -8.43 35.97 2.33
CA LEU A 146 -7.02 36.37 2.31
C LEU A 146 -6.16 35.11 2.14
N THR A 147 -5.35 35.07 1.09
CA THR A 147 -4.39 33.97 0.88
C THR A 147 -3.04 34.37 1.43
N THR A 148 -2.41 33.48 2.17
CA THR A 148 -1.07 33.71 2.73
C THR A 148 -0.19 32.47 2.59
N GLU A 149 1.11 32.66 2.65
CA GLU A 149 2.11 31.60 2.66
C GLU A 149 3.05 31.81 3.85
N THR A 150 3.44 30.73 4.49
CA THR A 150 4.37 30.79 5.60
C THR A 150 5.19 29.53 5.70
N ASP A 151 6.35 29.65 6.32
CA ASP A 151 7.19 28.52 6.71
C ASP A 151 6.90 28.15 8.16
N LEU A 152 6.53 26.89 8.36
CA LEU A 152 6.28 26.31 9.67
C LEU A 152 7.39 25.33 10.01
N ARG A 153 7.81 25.30 11.26
CA ARG A 153 8.79 24.35 11.76
C ARG A 153 8.07 23.36 12.68
N ILE A 154 8.06 22.09 12.31
CA ILE A 154 7.41 21.01 13.04
C ILE A 154 8.50 20.09 13.58
N ALA A 155 8.51 19.82 14.87
CA ALA A 155 9.46 18.88 15.44
C ALA A 155 9.22 17.46 14.88
N LEU A 156 10.29 16.75 14.52
CA LEU A 156 10.18 15.43 13.91
C LEU A 156 9.46 14.42 14.84
N GLY A 157 9.59 14.59 16.17
CA GLY A 157 8.89 13.76 17.15
C GLY A 157 7.37 13.96 17.21
N GLU A 158 6.84 15.00 16.55
CA GLU A 158 5.41 15.28 16.48
C GLU A 158 4.75 14.70 15.22
N LEU A 159 5.55 14.15 14.31
CA LEU A 159 5.10 13.50 13.08
C LEU A 159 5.15 11.98 13.23
N ASN A 160 4.27 11.31 12.52
CA ASN A 160 4.25 9.85 12.49
C ASN A 160 5.35 9.33 11.55
N VAL A 161 6.49 8.94 12.15
CA VAL A 161 7.63 8.39 11.42
C VAL A 161 7.43 6.90 11.19
N ILE A 162 7.22 6.51 9.95
CA ILE A 162 6.91 5.14 9.55
C ILE A 162 8.20 4.41 9.13
N PRO A 163 8.60 3.34 9.84
CA PRO A 163 9.69 2.47 9.39
C PRO A 163 9.21 1.55 8.27
N GLU A 164 10.04 1.38 7.25
CA GLU A 164 9.75 0.51 6.12
C GLU A 164 10.99 -0.24 5.66
N THR A 165 10.81 -1.37 5.00
CA THR A 165 11.91 -2.18 4.48
C THR A 165 11.61 -2.53 3.03
N LEU A 166 12.59 -2.25 2.17
CA LEU A 166 12.57 -2.57 0.74
C LEU A 166 13.58 -3.69 0.47
N GLU A 167 13.20 -4.66 -0.34
CA GLU A 167 14.10 -5.68 -0.86
C GLU A 167 14.52 -5.31 -2.29
N ILE A 168 15.82 -5.03 -2.46
CA ILE A 168 16.41 -4.69 -3.76
C ILE A 168 17.06 -5.94 -4.33
N LYS A 169 16.77 -6.25 -5.58
CA LYS A 169 17.36 -7.38 -6.32
C LYS A 169 18.09 -6.86 -7.56
N LYS A 170 19.31 -7.35 -7.76
CA LYS A 170 20.12 -7.06 -8.95
C LYS A 170 20.81 -8.31 -9.42
N VAL A 171 21.11 -8.33 -10.71
CA VAL A 171 21.82 -9.42 -11.36
C VAL A 171 22.99 -8.82 -12.12
N ALA A 172 24.13 -9.48 -12.04
CA ALA A 172 25.31 -9.15 -12.83
C ALA A 172 25.86 -10.41 -13.48
N THR A 173 26.33 -10.29 -14.72
CA THR A 173 26.95 -11.38 -15.48
C THR A 173 28.35 -10.95 -15.91
N THR A 174 29.33 -11.80 -15.65
CA THR A 174 30.72 -11.58 -16.07
C THR A 174 31.22 -12.75 -16.91
N ALA A 175 32.18 -12.54 -17.80
CA ALA A 175 32.77 -13.60 -18.57
C ALA A 175 33.62 -14.53 -17.68
N ALA A 176 33.54 -15.82 -17.91
CA ALA A 176 34.46 -16.80 -17.31
C ALA A 176 35.84 -16.66 -17.97
N THR A 177 36.89 -16.55 -17.13
CA THR A 177 38.26 -16.32 -17.59
C THR A 177 39.12 -17.58 -17.58
N GLY A 178 38.74 -18.58 -16.80
CA GLY A 178 39.41 -19.87 -16.79
C GLY A 178 39.26 -20.62 -18.13
N LYS A 179 40.22 -21.49 -18.37
CA LYS A 179 40.25 -22.34 -19.54
C LYS A 179 40.64 -23.75 -19.17
N THR A 180 39.86 -24.71 -19.57
CA THR A 180 40.15 -26.13 -19.36
C THR A 180 40.13 -26.84 -20.69
N VAL A 181 41.17 -27.62 -20.94
CA VAL A 181 41.28 -28.47 -22.15
C VAL A 181 40.49 -29.75 -21.87
N VAL A 182 39.52 -30.05 -22.71
CA VAL A 182 38.68 -31.24 -22.59
C VAL A 182 38.85 -32.09 -23.87
N GLY A 183 39.19 -33.35 -23.69
CA GLY A 183 39.24 -34.30 -24.80
C GLY A 183 37.84 -34.51 -25.40
N THR A 184 37.72 -34.50 -26.72
CA THR A 184 36.46 -34.67 -27.46
C THR A 184 36.45 -35.92 -28.35
N GLN A 185 37.63 -36.40 -28.78
CA GLN A 185 37.75 -37.62 -29.58
C GLN A 185 38.88 -38.47 -29.09
N ARG A 186 38.72 -39.81 -29.24
CA ARG A 186 39.79 -40.80 -28.96
C ARG A 186 40.80 -40.84 -30.08
N ALA A 187 42.04 -41.04 -29.78
CA ALA A 187 43.07 -41.40 -30.75
C ALA A 187 42.88 -42.87 -31.12
N THR A 188 43.00 -43.16 -32.41
CA THR A 188 42.86 -44.51 -32.98
C THR A 188 44.01 -44.82 -33.90
N GLY A 189 44.30 -46.06 -34.08
CA GLY A 189 45.32 -46.50 -35.01
C GLY A 189 45.54 -47.99 -34.98
N GLU A 190 46.65 -48.39 -35.61
CA GLU A 190 47.00 -49.79 -35.85
C GLU A 190 48.29 -50.13 -35.12
N VAL A 191 48.34 -51.34 -34.58
CA VAL A 191 49.55 -51.92 -33.98
C VAL A 191 49.82 -53.29 -34.56
N VAL A 192 51.08 -53.64 -34.62
CA VAL A 192 51.51 -54.98 -35.04
C VAL A 192 52.02 -55.70 -33.81
N PHE A 193 51.42 -56.86 -33.56
CA PHE A 193 51.88 -57.82 -32.54
C PHE A 193 52.90 -58.81 -33.18
N PHE A 194 53.93 -59.12 -32.43
CA PHE A 194 54.92 -60.11 -32.78
C PHE A 194 54.92 -61.22 -31.72
N ASN A 195 54.63 -62.45 -32.08
CA ASN A 195 54.61 -63.62 -31.25
C ASN A 195 55.85 -64.47 -31.47
N GLN A 196 56.71 -64.59 -30.50
CA GLN A 196 57.89 -65.46 -30.52
C GLN A 196 57.58 -66.86 -29.99
N ASN A 197 56.38 -67.09 -29.41
CA ASN A 197 55.95 -68.41 -29.04
C ASN A 197 55.53 -69.25 -30.27
N PRO A 198 55.87 -70.54 -30.30
CA PRO A 198 55.44 -71.39 -31.40
C PRO A 198 53.93 -71.66 -31.46
N LYS A 199 53.20 -71.38 -30.40
CA LYS A 199 51.74 -71.49 -30.30
C LYS A 199 51.08 -70.18 -30.64
N GLU A 200 49.92 -70.21 -31.27
CA GLU A 200 49.10 -69.06 -31.50
C GLU A 200 48.61 -68.48 -30.16
N VAL A 201 48.42 -67.17 -30.10
CA VAL A 201 47.95 -66.42 -28.92
C VAL A 201 46.78 -65.57 -29.36
N LYS A 202 45.65 -65.67 -28.66
CA LYS A 202 44.49 -64.84 -28.86
C LYS A 202 44.47 -63.70 -27.84
N LEU A 203 44.49 -62.47 -28.31
CA LEU A 203 44.23 -61.27 -27.51
C LEU A 203 42.77 -60.88 -27.72
N TYR A 204 42.08 -60.58 -26.63
CA TYR A 204 40.68 -60.22 -26.68
C TYR A 204 40.49 -58.72 -26.82
N LYS A 205 39.34 -58.33 -27.38
CA LYS A 205 38.90 -56.95 -27.34
C LYS A 205 39.01 -56.40 -25.92
N GLY A 206 39.47 -55.16 -25.80
CA GLY A 206 39.67 -54.52 -24.49
C GLY A 206 41.07 -54.83 -23.86
N THR A 207 41.90 -55.74 -24.46
CA THR A 207 43.28 -55.90 -24.05
C THR A 207 44.00 -54.57 -24.11
N GLN A 208 44.62 -54.16 -22.99
CA GLN A 208 45.24 -52.87 -22.85
C GLN A 208 46.70 -52.84 -23.28
N LEU A 209 47.05 -51.76 -23.98
CA LEU A 209 48.38 -51.49 -24.43
C LEU A 209 48.85 -50.16 -23.83
N LYS A 210 50.16 -50.07 -23.61
CA LYS A 210 50.77 -48.90 -23.02
C LYS A 210 51.78 -48.29 -23.98
N ALA A 211 51.68 -46.98 -24.12
CA ALA A 211 52.68 -46.19 -24.82
C ALA A 211 53.83 -45.82 -23.85
N ARG A 212 54.96 -45.47 -24.39
CA ARG A 212 56.16 -45.06 -23.70
C ARG A 212 55.96 -43.84 -22.79
N ASN A 213 55.06 -42.95 -23.18
CA ASN A 213 54.64 -41.78 -22.40
C ASN A 213 53.63 -42.11 -21.26
N GLY A 214 53.25 -43.39 -21.12
CA GLY A 214 52.30 -43.87 -20.10
C GLY A 214 50.83 -43.91 -20.54
N ASN A 215 50.47 -43.41 -21.69
CA ASN A 215 49.10 -43.45 -22.22
C ASN A 215 48.65 -44.89 -22.45
N ILE A 216 47.38 -45.17 -22.15
CA ILE A 216 46.81 -46.49 -22.28
C ILE A 216 45.82 -46.51 -23.47
N TYR A 217 45.89 -47.58 -24.22
CA TYR A 217 45.07 -47.91 -25.37
C TYR A 217 44.41 -49.26 -25.16
N GLN A 218 43.36 -49.57 -25.85
CA GLN A 218 42.71 -50.88 -25.83
C GLN A 218 42.46 -51.41 -27.22
N LEU A 219 42.49 -52.71 -27.41
CA LEU A 219 42.07 -53.36 -28.63
C LEU A 219 40.59 -53.15 -28.90
N THR A 220 40.21 -52.78 -30.11
CA THR A 220 38.82 -52.59 -30.54
C THR A 220 38.13 -53.90 -30.93
N GLU A 221 38.92 -54.95 -31.25
CA GLU A 221 38.48 -56.28 -31.68
C GLU A 221 39.45 -57.35 -31.19
N ASP A 222 39.02 -58.62 -31.29
CA ASP A 222 39.87 -59.74 -31.00
C ASP A 222 40.95 -59.91 -32.03
N VAL A 223 42.17 -60.21 -31.60
CA VAL A 223 43.31 -60.44 -32.51
C VAL A 223 43.89 -61.83 -32.24
N LEU A 224 43.95 -62.64 -33.29
CA LEU A 224 44.62 -63.95 -33.24
C LEU A 224 46.01 -63.80 -33.84
N ILE A 225 47.06 -64.00 -33.00
CA ILE A 225 48.43 -63.88 -33.41
C ILE A 225 48.97 -65.29 -33.67
N PRO A 226 49.37 -65.60 -34.93
CA PRO A 226 49.92 -66.89 -35.21
C PRO A 226 51.19 -67.17 -34.47
N GLY A 227 51.49 -68.44 -34.24
CA GLY A 227 52.77 -68.84 -33.62
C GLY A 227 53.99 -68.53 -34.49
N ALA A 228 55.13 -68.41 -33.89
CA ALA A 228 56.37 -68.23 -34.56
C ALA A 228 56.76 -69.47 -35.39
N GLU A 229 57.16 -69.20 -36.59
CA GLU A 229 57.77 -70.23 -37.45
C GLU A 229 59.23 -70.48 -37.05
N VAL A 230 59.52 -71.72 -36.68
CA VAL A 230 60.89 -72.14 -36.31
C VAL A 230 61.47 -73.08 -37.36
N VAL A 231 62.50 -72.67 -37.98
CA VAL A 231 63.21 -73.52 -38.96
C VAL A 231 64.36 -74.27 -38.22
N TYR A 232 64.32 -75.55 -38.35
CA TYR A 232 65.35 -76.42 -37.81
C TYR A 232 66.24 -76.94 -38.96
N VAL A 233 67.54 -76.88 -38.84
CA VAL A 233 68.50 -77.53 -39.71
C VAL A 233 69.31 -78.47 -38.93
N LEU A 234 69.29 -79.79 -39.25
CA LEU A 234 69.92 -80.87 -38.48
C LEU A 234 69.62 -80.89 -36.97
N ASP A 235 68.25 -80.70 -36.64
CA ASP A 235 67.77 -80.63 -35.26
C ASP A 235 68.27 -79.42 -34.47
N VAL A 236 68.96 -78.49 -35.09
CA VAL A 236 69.39 -77.26 -34.43
C VAL A 236 68.47 -76.09 -34.94
N LYS A 237 67.94 -75.39 -33.97
CA LYS A 237 67.19 -74.17 -34.32
C LYS A 237 68.05 -73.19 -35.12
N SER A 238 67.74 -73.01 -36.37
CA SER A 238 68.51 -72.19 -37.36
C SER A 238 68.01 -70.78 -37.44
N SER A 239 66.69 -70.62 -37.45
CA SER A 239 66.05 -69.30 -37.45
C SER A 239 64.64 -69.37 -36.82
N GLN A 240 64.17 -68.26 -36.39
CA GLN A 240 62.85 -68.11 -35.89
C GLN A 240 62.25 -66.79 -36.45
N THR A 241 61.12 -66.89 -37.12
CA THR A 241 60.39 -65.75 -37.60
C THR A 241 59.15 -65.61 -36.67
N ALA A 242 59.00 -64.47 -36.05
CA ALA A 242 57.86 -64.19 -35.17
C ALA A 242 56.55 -64.18 -35.96
N GLY A 243 55.52 -64.82 -35.45
CA GLY A 243 54.17 -64.69 -35.99
C GLY A 243 53.73 -63.25 -35.82
N GLN A 244 53.03 -62.73 -36.83
CA GLN A 244 52.59 -61.31 -36.81
C GLN A 244 51.07 -61.21 -37.01
N ALA A 245 50.47 -60.26 -36.34
CA ALA A 245 49.06 -59.91 -36.51
C ALA A 245 48.87 -58.41 -36.34
N LEU A 246 48.00 -57.85 -37.17
CA LEU A 246 47.56 -56.47 -37.07
C LEU A 246 46.41 -56.38 -36.08
N GLY A 247 46.40 -55.35 -35.25
CA GLY A 247 45.30 -55.05 -34.34
C GLY A 247 44.96 -53.56 -34.40
N PHE A 248 43.69 -53.27 -34.27
CA PHE A 248 43.19 -51.91 -34.18
C PHE A 248 43.02 -51.52 -32.72
N ILE A 249 43.49 -50.30 -32.37
CA ILE A 249 43.46 -49.79 -30.99
C ILE A 249 42.80 -48.43 -30.94
N GLU A 250 42.23 -48.12 -29.82
CA GLU A 250 41.76 -46.82 -29.46
C GLU A 250 42.31 -46.41 -28.04
N ALA A 251 42.50 -45.12 -27.87
CA ALA A 251 42.88 -44.60 -26.54
C ALA A 251 41.72 -44.80 -25.56
N ILE A 252 41.96 -45.13 -24.32
CA ILE A 252 40.92 -45.28 -23.27
C ILE A 252 40.30 -43.96 -22.98
N GLU A 253 41.07 -42.88 -23.01
CA GLU A 253 40.57 -41.52 -22.74
C GLU A 253 40.55 -40.66 -23.99
N LEU A 254 39.80 -39.57 -23.95
CA LEU A 254 39.66 -38.61 -25.03
C LEU A 254 40.79 -37.58 -24.98
N GLY A 255 41.21 -37.10 -26.12
CA GLY A 255 42.11 -35.96 -26.20
C GLY A 255 43.27 -36.13 -27.17
N ASP A 256 43.82 -35.01 -27.60
CA ASP A 256 44.94 -34.92 -28.51
C ASP A 256 46.28 -35.36 -27.89
N GLN A 257 46.37 -35.33 -26.56
CA GLN A 257 47.54 -35.88 -25.80
C GLN A 257 47.72 -37.38 -25.98
N TYR A 258 46.69 -38.08 -26.50
CA TYR A 258 46.75 -39.51 -26.83
C TYR A 258 47.17 -39.79 -28.25
N ASN A 259 47.46 -38.77 -29.05
CA ASN A 259 48.11 -38.96 -30.32
C ASN A 259 49.60 -39.25 -30.07
N VAL A 260 50.11 -40.35 -30.60
CA VAL A 260 51.52 -40.75 -30.41
C VAL A 260 52.16 -41.11 -31.74
N LYS A 261 53.44 -40.91 -31.81
CA LYS A 261 54.24 -41.24 -33.01
C LYS A 261 54.42 -42.73 -33.18
N ALA A 262 54.83 -43.10 -34.43
CA ALA A 262 55.20 -44.46 -34.72
C ALA A 262 56.28 -44.98 -33.77
N GLY A 263 56.09 -46.19 -33.26
CA GLY A 263 57.03 -46.86 -32.36
C GLY A 263 56.86 -46.51 -30.83
N GLU A 264 55.86 -45.70 -30.49
CA GLU A 264 55.63 -45.32 -29.10
C GLU A 264 54.79 -46.36 -28.31
N ILE A 265 53.95 -47.16 -28.96
CA ILE A 265 53.25 -48.27 -28.32
C ILE A 265 54.21 -49.43 -28.15
N THR A 266 54.57 -49.77 -26.95
CA THR A 266 55.67 -50.70 -26.70
C THR A 266 55.36 -51.89 -25.78
N GLU A 267 54.26 -51.80 -25.06
CA GLU A 267 53.94 -52.78 -24.00
C GLU A 267 52.46 -53.16 -24.00
N LEU A 268 52.21 -54.42 -23.62
CA LEU A 268 50.91 -54.86 -23.16
C LEU A 268 50.81 -54.64 -21.67
N VAL A 269 49.70 -54.10 -21.13
CA VAL A 269 49.51 -53.86 -19.69
C VAL A 269 49.47 -55.18 -18.93
N GLU A 270 48.83 -56.18 -19.50
CA GLU A 270 48.88 -57.55 -19.04
C GLU A 270 50.09 -58.25 -19.63
N SER A 271 50.79 -59.08 -18.83
CA SER A 271 51.96 -59.79 -19.26
C SER A 271 51.59 -60.97 -20.15
N TYR A 272 51.94 -60.88 -21.42
CA TYR A 272 51.90 -62.00 -22.38
C TYR A 272 53.30 -62.39 -22.73
N PRO A 273 53.84 -63.55 -22.18
CA PRO A 273 55.20 -64.00 -22.47
C PRO A 273 55.41 -64.14 -23.97
N ASP A 274 56.54 -63.64 -24.47
CA ASP A 274 56.95 -63.72 -25.88
C ASP A 274 56.10 -62.93 -26.88
N ILE A 275 55.16 -62.10 -26.40
CA ILE A 275 54.40 -61.17 -27.26
C ILE A 275 54.98 -59.77 -27.12
N THR A 276 55.33 -59.16 -28.22
CA THR A 276 55.70 -57.74 -28.28
C THR A 276 54.77 -57.00 -29.22
N VAL A 277 54.61 -55.72 -29.01
CA VAL A 277 53.71 -54.86 -29.79
C VAL A 277 54.41 -53.59 -30.22
N ARG A 278 54.06 -53.08 -31.40
CA ARG A 278 54.56 -51.81 -31.91
C ARG A 278 53.59 -51.22 -32.89
N ASN A 279 53.34 -49.91 -32.81
CA ASN A 279 52.65 -49.18 -33.84
C ASN A 279 53.64 -48.76 -34.93
N LEU A 280 53.34 -49.11 -36.17
CA LEU A 280 54.20 -48.76 -37.32
C LEU A 280 53.90 -47.33 -37.81
N ASN A 281 52.68 -46.88 -37.65
CA ASN A 281 52.22 -45.58 -38.05
C ASN A 281 51.84 -44.75 -36.79
N ASP A 282 51.73 -43.45 -36.98
CA ASP A 282 51.24 -42.57 -35.94
C ASP A 282 49.81 -42.97 -35.49
N ILE A 283 49.53 -42.98 -34.19
CA ILE A 283 48.19 -43.08 -33.61
C ILE A 283 47.63 -41.66 -33.63
N THR A 284 46.48 -41.41 -34.25
CA THR A 284 45.94 -40.10 -34.52
C THR A 284 44.43 -40.05 -34.26
N GLY A 285 43.80 -38.88 -34.49
CA GLY A 285 42.34 -38.70 -34.34
C GLY A 285 41.92 -38.25 -32.97
N GLY A 286 42.80 -38.27 -31.98
CA GLY A 286 42.55 -37.65 -30.68
C GLY A 286 42.39 -36.13 -30.83
N LYS A 287 41.34 -35.58 -30.30
CA LYS A 287 41.08 -34.13 -30.32
C LYS A 287 40.70 -33.63 -28.96
N SER A 288 41.10 -32.39 -28.68
CA SER A 288 40.71 -31.64 -27.49
C SER A 288 40.20 -30.30 -27.90
N GLU A 289 39.32 -29.74 -27.11
CA GLU A 289 38.87 -28.36 -27.23
C GLU A 289 39.08 -27.61 -25.92
N THR A 290 39.36 -26.32 -26.04
CA THR A 290 39.44 -25.46 -24.85
C THR A 290 38.08 -24.90 -24.55
N ARG A 291 37.56 -25.23 -23.39
CA ARG A 291 36.29 -24.72 -22.91
C ARG A 291 36.51 -23.66 -21.83
N PRO A 292 35.71 -22.59 -21.85
CA PRO A 292 35.69 -21.64 -20.76
C PRO A 292 35.29 -22.35 -19.45
N THR A 293 36.02 -22.06 -18.40
CA THR A 293 35.77 -22.65 -17.05
C THR A 293 35.73 -21.55 -16.03
N VAL A 294 34.78 -21.64 -15.12
CA VAL A 294 34.60 -20.68 -14.04
C VAL A 294 35.73 -20.82 -13.01
N VAL A 295 36.39 -19.71 -12.71
CA VAL A 295 37.39 -19.62 -11.64
C VAL A 295 36.92 -18.73 -10.51
N GLN A 296 37.57 -18.82 -9.33
CA GLN A 296 37.18 -18.06 -8.13
C GLN A 296 37.14 -16.53 -8.38
N ASP A 297 38.06 -16.02 -9.19
CA ASP A 297 38.14 -14.60 -9.52
C ASP A 297 36.90 -14.11 -10.29
N ASP A 298 36.30 -14.98 -11.13
CA ASP A 298 35.09 -14.65 -11.88
C ASP A 298 33.90 -14.48 -10.93
N LEU A 299 33.76 -15.38 -9.94
CA LEU A 299 32.75 -15.25 -8.89
C LEU A 299 32.94 -13.97 -8.08
N THR A 300 34.19 -13.65 -7.75
CA THR A 300 34.54 -12.44 -6.99
C THR A 300 34.18 -11.18 -7.77
N LYS A 301 34.50 -11.13 -9.08
CA LYS A 301 34.15 -10.01 -9.96
C LYS A 301 32.62 -9.88 -10.11
N ALA A 302 31.92 -10.98 -10.34
CA ALA A 302 30.46 -10.97 -10.44
C ALA A 302 29.82 -10.47 -9.13
N ARG A 303 30.34 -10.88 -7.97
CA ARG A 303 29.93 -10.37 -6.66
C ARG A 303 30.13 -8.86 -6.54
N GLN A 304 31.31 -8.38 -6.89
CA GLN A 304 31.63 -6.95 -6.84
C GLN A 304 30.67 -6.13 -7.69
N GLN A 305 30.41 -6.57 -8.92
CA GLN A 305 29.50 -5.91 -9.83
C GLN A 305 28.06 -5.87 -9.29
N VAL A 306 27.53 -6.99 -8.80
CA VAL A 306 26.17 -7.03 -8.27
C VAL A 306 26.04 -6.18 -7.00
N VAL A 307 27.04 -6.19 -6.11
CA VAL A 307 27.05 -5.36 -4.89
C VAL A 307 27.12 -3.88 -5.26
N GLU A 308 27.89 -3.51 -6.27
CA GLU A 308 27.95 -2.13 -6.77
C GLU A 308 26.60 -1.68 -7.32
N LEU A 309 25.91 -2.53 -8.08
CA LEU A 309 24.56 -2.24 -8.60
C LEU A 309 23.54 -2.09 -7.47
N LEU A 310 23.61 -2.91 -6.42
CA LEU A 310 22.75 -2.82 -5.26
C LEU A 310 22.98 -1.50 -4.50
N ASN A 311 24.25 -1.12 -4.31
CA ASN A 311 24.60 0.10 -3.59
C ASN A 311 24.26 1.40 -4.34
N LYS A 312 24.24 1.37 -5.66
CA LYS A 312 23.83 2.51 -6.50
C LYS A 312 22.33 2.73 -6.53
N GLU A 313 21.54 1.72 -6.17
CA GLU A 313 20.09 1.87 -6.18
C GLU A 313 19.64 2.81 -5.06
N THR A 314 18.84 3.80 -5.38
CA THR A 314 18.30 4.74 -4.41
C THR A 314 16.90 4.32 -3.97
N VAL A 315 16.62 4.50 -2.68
CA VAL A 315 15.27 4.32 -2.15
C VAL A 315 14.38 5.42 -2.71
N LYS A 316 13.30 5.02 -3.36
CA LYS A 316 12.27 5.93 -3.84
C LYS A 316 11.02 5.70 -3.01
N VAL A 317 10.47 6.75 -2.47
CA VAL A 317 9.18 6.74 -1.76
C VAL A 317 8.05 7.14 -2.69
N GLY A 318 6.81 6.86 -2.29
CA GLY A 318 5.62 7.19 -3.05
C GLY A 318 5.40 8.69 -3.23
N SER A 319 4.48 9.06 -4.12
CA SER A 319 4.06 10.46 -4.27
C SER A 319 3.41 10.94 -2.97
N GLY A 320 3.84 12.10 -2.48
CA GLY A 320 3.39 12.63 -1.20
C GLY A 320 4.00 11.96 0.03
N GLU A 321 5.03 11.16 -0.15
CA GLU A 321 5.85 10.62 0.93
C GLU A 321 7.24 11.27 0.90
N TYR A 322 7.85 11.40 2.07
CA TYR A 322 9.15 12.03 2.23
C TYR A 322 10.09 11.12 3.01
N LEU A 323 11.20 10.77 2.37
CA LEU A 323 12.26 9.96 2.99
C LEU A 323 13.03 10.79 4.01
N LEU A 324 13.17 10.29 5.23
CA LEU A 324 13.99 10.94 6.25
C LEU A 324 15.47 10.86 5.86
N PRO A 325 16.18 12.00 5.78
CA PRO A 325 17.61 12.03 5.51
C PRO A 325 18.41 11.20 6.55
N GLY A 326 19.36 10.40 6.08
CA GLY A 326 20.21 9.57 6.94
C GLY A 326 19.49 8.41 7.64
N SER A 327 18.22 8.15 7.32
CA SER A 327 17.47 7.05 7.93
C SER A 327 17.62 5.72 7.19
N THR A 328 18.33 5.74 6.05
CA THR A 328 18.52 4.54 5.21
C THR A 328 19.63 3.69 5.79
N ASP A 329 19.29 2.46 6.15
CA ASP A 329 20.23 1.44 6.61
C ASP A 329 20.19 0.26 5.63
N ARG A 330 21.38 -0.22 5.21
CA ARG A 330 21.51 -1.29 4.23
C ARG A 330 22.10 -2.52 4.90
N ALA A 331 21.34 -3.59 4.91
CA ALA A 331 21.85 -4.89 5.35
C ALA A 331 22.92 -5.42 4.40
N GLU A 332 23.73 -6.34 4.88
CA GLU A 332 24.72 -7.01 4.04
C GLU A 332 24.01 -7.76 2.89
N PRO A 333 24.49 -7.60 1.64
CA PRO A 333 23.86 -8.24 0.48
C PRO A 333 24.11 -9.75 0.49
N VAL A 334 23.05 -10.51 0.24
CA VAL A 334 23.10 -11.95 0.00
C VAL A 334 23.29 -12.15 -1.50
N VAL A 335 24.38 -12.87 -1.87
CA VAL A 335 24.70 -13.13 -3.28
C VAL A 335 24.66 -14.63 -3.55
N VAL A 336 23.96 -15.03 -4.59
CA VAL A 336 23.84 -16.41 -5.09
C VAL A 336 24.38 -16.46 -6.50
N TYR A 337 25.05 -17.55 -6.87
CA TYR A 337 25.61 -17.76 -8.19
C TYR A 337 24.90 -18.91 -8.88
N ASP A 338 24.72 -18.79 -10.19
CA ASP A 338 24.17 -19.86 -11.02
C ASP A 338 25.25 -20.92 -11.34
N GLN A 339 26.54 -20.56 -11.27
CA GLN A 339 27.68 -21.41 -11.57
C GLN A 339 28.59 -21.54 -10.35
N LYS A 340 29.36 -22.64 -10.33
CA LYS A 340 30.40 -22.93 -9.32
C LYS A 340 31.78 -22.93 -9.97
N VAL A 341 32.80 -22.80 -9.16
CA VAL A 341 34.20 -22.99 -9.61
C VAL A 341 34.36 -24.36 -10.24
N GLY A 342 34.94 -24.41 -11.42
CA GLY A 342 35.13 -25.62 -12.23
C GLY A 342 34.03 -25.91 -13.26
N ASP A 343 32.91 -25.21 -13.24
CA ASP A 343 31.83 -25.37 -14.20
C ASP A 343 32.27 -24.90 -15.58
N PHE A 344 31.89 -25.65 -16.62
CA PHE A 344 32.08 -25.25 -18.01
C PHE A 344 30.98 -24.27 -18.42
N ALA A 345 31.26 -23.01 -18.29
CA ALA A 345 30.36 -21.97 -18.70
C ALA A 345 31.11 -20.77 -19.28
N PRO A 346 30.59 -20.11 -20.32
CA PRO A 346 31.22 -18.91 -20.90
C PRO A 346 31.08 -17.68 -20.00
N THR A 347 30.11 -17.69 -19.11
CA THR A 347 29.78 -16.57 -18.18
C THR A 347 29.38 -17.08 -16.81
N VAL A 348 29.53 -16.19 -15.86
CA VAL A 348 29.05 -16.37 -14.46
C VAL A 348 27.97 -15.33 -14.19
N THR A 349 26.84 -15.77 -13.70
CA THR A 349 25.76 -14.91 -13.26
C THR A 349 25.68 -14.91 -11.74
N ALA A 350 25.71 -13.70 -11.15
CA ALA A 350 25.49 -13.47 -9.73
C ALA A 350 24.18 -12.73 -9.52
N SER A 351 23.32 -13.27 -8.68
CA SER A 351 22.06 -12.64 -8.26
C SER A 351 22.24 -12.17 -6.82
N GLY A 352 22.05 -10.86 -6.60
CA GLY A 352 22.17 -10.24 -5.29
C GLY A 352 20.85 -9.73 -4.76
N THR A 353 20.60 -9.93 -3.51
CA THR A 353 19.47 -9.42 -2.76
C THR A 353 19.94 -8.63 -1.56
N GLN A 354 19.43 -7.42 -1.38
CA GLN A 354 19.77 -6.55 -0.25
C GLN A 354 18.51 -5.98 0.38
N LYS A 355 18.36 -6.11 1.67
CA LYS A 355 17.32 -5.43 2.45
C LYS A 355 17.78 -4.03 2.82
N VAL A 356 16.94 -3.07 2.57
CA VAL A 356 17.18 -1.66 2.88
C VAL A 356 16.06 -1.16 3.76
N SER A 357 16.38 -0.86 5.02
CA SER A 357 15.43 -0.27 5.96
C SER A 357 15.55 1.24 5.89
N TYR A 358 14.43 1.92 5.97
CA TYR A 358 14.38 3.38 5.94
C TYR A 358 13.17 3.90 6.72
N ARG A 359 13.15 5.18 6.99
CA ARG A 359 12.01 5.83 7.64
C ARG A 359 11.47 6.93 6.74
N LYS A 360 10.14 7.06 6.72
CA LYS A 360 9.45 8.08 5.94
C LYS A 360 8.37 8.76 6.78
N ILE A 361 7.94 9.92 6.32
CA ILE A 361 6.72 10.59 6.77
C ILE A 361 5.78 10.73 5.58
N THR A 362 4.49 10.85 5.81
CA THR A 362 3.52 11.09 4.75
C THR A 362 3.13 12.57 4.69
N GLY A 363 2.90 13.07 3.48
CA GLY A 363 2.37 14.41 3.30
C GLY A 363 1.01 14.60 3.95
N ALA A 364 0.22 13.53 4.05
CA ALA A 364 -1.06 13.56 4.76
C ALA A 364 -0.88 13.83 6.26
N ASP A 365 0.10 13.20 6.91
CA ASP A 365 0.42 13.43 8.32
C ASP A 365 0.92 14.87 8.55
N VAL A 366 1.80 15.36 7.68
CA VAL A 366 2.25 16.75 7.69
C VAL A 366 1.09 17.72 7.51
N GLN A 367 0.20 17.44 6.55
CA GLN A 367 -0.99 18.24 6.27
C GLN A 367 -1.92 18.30 7.51
N GLN A 368 -2.22 17.14 8.09
CA GLN A 368 -3.06 17.04 9.28
C GLN A 368 -2.45 17.78 10.47
N LYS A 369 -1.13 17.68 10.64
CA LYS A 369 -0.43 18.40 11.71
C LYS A 369 -0.52 19.92 11.54
N ILE A 370 -0.36 20.41 10.30
CA ILE A 370 -0.52 21.84 9.99
C ILE A 370 -1.94 22.31 10.31
N GLU A 371 -2.95 21.57 9.89
CA GLU A 371 -4.36 21.89 10.16
C GLU A 371 -4.65 22.01 11.66
N ASN A 372 -4.00 21.19 12.47
CA ASN A 372 -4.17 21.20 13.93
C ASN A 372 -3.43 22.35 14.63
N ILE A 373 -2.24 22.72 14.18
CA ILE A 373 -1.43 23.74 14.87
C ILE A 373 -1.74 25.15 14.37
N LEU A 374 -2.09 25.29 13.09
CA LEU A 374 -2.22 26.60 12.44
C LEU A 374 -3.26 27.51 13.13
N PRO A 375 -4.44 27.03 13.57
CA PRO A 375 -5.39 27.89 14.28
C PRO A 375 -4.84 28.55 15.55
N ASN A 376 -3.91 27.87 16.23
CA ASN A 376 -3.32 28.39 17.48
C ASN A 376 -2.18 29.39 17.21
N LEU A 377 -1.65 29.42 16.00
CA LEU A 377 -0.57 30.33 15.60
C LEU A 377 -1.10 31.62 14.95
N LEU A 378 -2.37 31.62 14.55
CA LEU A 378 -2.97 32.79 13.90
C LEU A 378 -3.18 33.93 14.89
N PRO A 379 -3.01 35.18 14.47
CA PRO A 379 -3.49 36.35 15.22
C PRO A 379 -5.02 36.25 15.41
N THR A 380 -5.50 36.75 16.54
CA THR A 380 -6.95 36.73 16.88
C THR A 380 -7.85 37.46 15.89
N ALA A 381 -7.25 38.31 15.05
CA ALA A 381 -7.94 39.05 14.00
C ALA A 381 -8.38 38.18 12.81
N TYR A 382 -7.91 36.93 12.73
CA TYR A 382 -8.15 36.07 11.58
C TYR A 382 -8.58 34.67 11.99
N ASN A 383 -9.41 34.07 11.14
CA ASN A 383 -9.82 32.69 11.24
C ASN A 383 -9.33 31.91 10.00
N LEU A 384 -9.05 30.62 10.18
CA LEU A 384 -8.64 29.73 9.12
C LEU A 384 -9.87 29.23 8.33
N VAL A 385 -9.81 29.29 7.02
CA VAL A 385 -10.78 28.60 6.17
C VAL A 385 -10.53 27.10 6.26
N SER A 386 -11.54 26.36 6.68
CA SER A 386 -11.44 24.91 6.89
C SER A 386 -11.01 24.18 5.60
N GLY A 387 -10.03 23.29 5.72
CA GLY A 387 -9.49 22.52 4.59
C GLY A 387 -8.73 23.34 3.57
N SER A 388 -8.39 24.61 3.85
CA SER A 388 -7.59 25.47 2.97
C SER A 388 -6.08 25.21 3.03
N PRO A 389 -5.48 24.77 4.14
CA PRO A 389 -4.04 24.55 4.20
C PRO A 389 -3.57 23.59 3.10
N ARG A 390 -2.45 23.95 2.45
CA ARG A 390 -1.80 23.12 1.42
C ARG A 390 -0.30 23.15 1.65
N VAL A 391 0.29 21.98 1.80
CA VAL A 391 1.76 21.80 1.84
C VAL A 391 2.31 22.03 0.44
N LYS A 392 3.25 22.97 0.30
CA LYS A 392 3.96 23.27 -0.95
C LYS A 392 5.32 22.61 -1.01
N ASN A 393 6.07 22.69 0.09
CA ASN A 393 7.41 22.14 0.17
C ASN A 393 7.67 21.58 1.57
N VAL A 394 8.52 20.55 1.63
CA VAL A 394 8.95 19.89 2.88
C VAL A 394 10.46 19.76 2.84
N GLU A 395 11.14 20.42 3.76
CA GLU A 395 12.60 20.39 3.93
C GLU A 395 12.95 19.81 5.29
N PHE A 396 13.91 18.90 5.33
CA PHE A 396 14.36 18.31 6.57
C PHE A 396 15.48 19.12 7.21
N GLU A 397 15.33 19.43 8.47
CA GLU A 397 16.36 19.90 9.38
C GLU A 397 16.79 18.76 10.32
N LYS A 398 17.76 19.00 11.19
CA LYS A 398 18.31 17.95 12.05
C LYS A 398 17.25 17.24 12.91
N ASP A 399 16.40 18.01 13.60
CA ASP A 399 15.41 17.50 14.55
C ASP A 399 13.99 17.98 14.23
N ALA A 400 13.78 18.59 13.06
CA ALA A 400 12.54 19.20 12.63
C ALA A 400 12.33 19.08 11.12
N VAL A 401 11.12 19.36 10.71
CA VAL A 401 10.73 19.51 9.31
C VAL A 401 10.28 20.95 9.11
N LYS A 402 10.91 21.64 8.19
CA LYS A 402 10.46 22.95 7.71
C LYS A 402 9.47 22.73 6.59
N VAL A 403 8.27 23.24 6.75
CA VAL A 403 7.16 23.07 5.81
C VAL A 403 6.71 24.42 5.32
N SER A 404 6.81 24.65 4.01
CA SER A 404 6.18 25.80 3.37
C SER A 404 4.73 25.46 3.06
N ALA A 405 3.81 26.17 3.66
CA ALA A 405 2.38 25.96 3.49
C ALA A 405 1.68 27.25 3.03
N SER A 406 0.69 27.09 2.15
CA SER A 406 -0.26 28.15 1.80
C SER A 406 -1.64 27.81 2.38
N PHE A 407 -2.34 28.84 2.84
CA PHE A 407 -3.68 28.68 3.39
C PHE A 407 -4.49 29.96 3.21
N GLU A 408 -5.80 29.80 3.40
CA GLU A 408 -6.75 30.87 3.26
C GLU A 408 -7.32 31.27 4.62
N LEU A 409 -7.45 32.57 4.81
CA LEU A 409 -7.94 33.17 6.04
C LEU A 409 -9.10 34.09 5.74
N TYR A 410 -9.91 34.34 6.74
CA TYR A 410 -10.89 35.43 6.72
C TYR A 410 -10.82 36.21 8.03
N PRO A 411 -11.15 37.51 8.01
CA PRO A 411 -11.10 38.34 9.21
C PRO A 411 -12.14 37.86 10.23
N THR A 412 -11.79 37.97 11.51
CA THR A 412 -12.75 37.76 12.62
C THR A 412 -13.70 38.97 12.61
N LEU A 413 -14.98 38.71 12.34
CA LEU A 413 -15.99 39.72 12.22
C LEU A 413 -16.94 39.66 13.42
N ASP A 414 -17.29 40.83 13.95
CA ASP A 414 -18.33 40.98 14.97
C ASP A 414 -19.55 41.65 14.33
N ALA A 415 -20.66 40.90 14.26
CA ALA A 415 -21.92 41.37 13.68
C ALA A 415 -22.48 42.62 14.40
N GLU A 416 -22.25 42.76 15.72
CA GLU A 416 -22.71 43.94 16.48
C GLU A 416 -21.86 45.17 16.21
N GLU A 417 -20.58 45.00 16.05
CA GLU A 417 -19.65 46.07 15.69
C GLU A 417 -19.95 46.57 14.29
N ILE A 418 -20.10 45.64 13.33
CA ILE A 418 -20.48 45.97 11.96
C ILE A 418 -21.83 46.71 11.93
N ALA A 419 -22.86 46.18 12.61
CA ALA A 419 -24.17 46.81 12.67
C ALA A 419 -24.09 48.26 13.21
N SER A 420 -23.22 48.49 14.20
CA SER A 420 -23.03 49.81 14.79
C SER A 420 -22.30 50.76 13.82
N ALA A 421 -21.37 50.26 13.01
CA ALA A 421 -20.60 51.04 12.05
C ALA A 421 -21.44 51.49 10.85
N ILE A 422 -22.44 50.69 10.42
CA ILE A 422 -23.27 50.98 9.23
C ILE A 422 -24.63 51.61 9.54
N LEU A 423 -24.95 51.77 10.82
CA LEU A 423 -26.26 52.30 11.25
C LEU A 423 -26.52 53.71 10.69
N GLY A 424 -27.61 53.88 9.96
CA GLY A 424 -28.01 55.16 9.39
C GLY A 424 -27.19 55.65 8.20
N LYS A 425 -26.26 54.83 7.69
CA LYS A 425 -25.51 55.13 6.45
C LYS A 425 -26.29 54.70 5.22
N ASP A 426 -25.89 55.22 4.08
CA ASP A 426 -26.40 54.66 2.84
C ASP A 426 -25.65 53.33 2.48
N PRO A 427 -26.23 52.48 1.62
CA PRO A 427 -25.60 51.23 1.26
C PRO A 427 -24.21 51.39 0.61
N GLU A 428 -24.01 52.39 -0.21
CA GLU A 428 -22.73 52.66 -0.88
C GLU A 428 -21.64 53.06 0.13
N GLU A 429 -21.96 53.93 1.11
CA GLU A 429 -21.06 54.24 2.23
C GLU A 429 -20.75 53.00 3.07
N ALA A 430 -21.71 52.12 3.31
CA ALA A 430 -21.52 50.90 4.04
C ALA A 430 -20.57 49.94 3.30
N GLU A 431 -20.73 49.78 1.98
CA GLU A 431 -19.84 48.99 1.13
C GLU A 431 -18.45 49.54 1.06
N ILE A 432 -18.28 50.87 0.95
CA ILE A 432 -16.94 51.51 0.99
C ILE A 432 -16.28 51.29 2.33
N LEU A 433 -17.02 51.41 3.43
CA LEU A 433 -16.49 51.27 4.80
C LEU A 433 -16.04 49.83 5.10
N LEU A 434 -16.78 48.86 4.62
CA LEU A 434 -16.58 47.42 4.93
C LEU A 434 -15.97 46.63 3.76
N GLY A 435 -15.73 47.24 2.62
CA GLY A 435 -15.24 46.57 1.41
C GLY A 435 -13.85 45.91 1.56
N GLU A 436 -13.06 46.30 2.54
CA GLU A 436 -11.79 45.64 2.86
C GLU A 436 -12.00 44.31 3.61
N ILE A 437 -13.11 44.16 4.34
CA ILE A 437 -13.39 42.98 5.14
C ILE A 437 -14.33 41.97 4.46
N GLY A 438 -15.08 42.39 3.45
CA GLY A 438 -15.99 41.51 2.71
C GLY A 438 -16.99 42.24 1.82
N ARG A 439 -17.75 41.44 1.06
CA ARG A 439 -18.86 41.92 0.22
C ARG A 439 -20.14 41.95 1.05
N LEU A 440 -20.95 42.97 0.84
CA LEU A 440 -22.24 43.14 1.50
C LEU A 440 -23.40 42.84 0.55
N THR A 441 -24.51 42.36 1.09
CA THR A 441 -25.79 42.33 0.42
C THR A 441 -26.88 42.83 1.39
N PHE A 442 -27.82 43.59 0.86
CA PHE A 442 -28.85 44.24 1.64
C PHE A 442 -30.21 43.67 1.27
N ASP A 443 -30.88 43.02 2.21
CA ASP A 443 -32.22 42.48 2.01
C ASP A 443 -33.24 43.28 2.83
N GLY A 444 -34.37 43.64 2.20
CA GLY A 444 -35.44 44.42 2.81
C GLY A 444 -35.30 45.91 2.66
N LEU A 445 -34.29 46.44 1.92
CA LEU A 445 -34.29 47.83 1.47
C LEU A 445 -35.41 48.06 0.46
N LYS A 446 -36.09 49.21 0.59
CA LYS A 446 -37.21 49.55 -0.31
C LYS A 446 -36.74 50.06 -1.68
N ASP A 447 -35.65 50.80 -1.71
CA ASP A 447 -34.95 51.32 -2.87
C ASP A 447 -33.44 51.41 -2.60
N GLU A 448 -32.60 51.34 -3.62
CA GLU A 448 -31.11 51.40 -3.51
C GLU A 448 -30.61 52.69 -2.89
N GLU A 449 -31.37 53.77 -2.95
CA GLU A 449 -31.08 55.11 -2.36
C GLU A 449 -31.56 55.23 -0.89
N SER A 450 -32.21 54.18 -0.32
CA SER A 450 -32.76 54.24 1.02
C SER A 450 -31.64 54.05 2.06
N LEU A 451 -31.54 54.97 3.05
CA LEU A 451 -30.61 54.82 4.17
C LEU A 451 -30.91 53.57 4.99
N LEU A 452 -29.87 52.93 5.50
CA LEU A 452 -29.98 51.85 6.47
C LEU A 452 -30.70 52.33 7.73
N PRO A 453 -31.39 51.45 8.46
CA PRO A 453 -32.08 51.80 9.67
C PRO A 453 -31.19 52.54 10.69
N THR A 454 -31.75 53.59 11.28
CA THR A 454 -31.07 54.33 12.37
C THR A 454 -31.24 53.68 13.75
N ARG A 455 -32.15 52.68 13.84
CA ARG A 455 -32.38 51.93 15.09
C ARG A 455 -31.80 50.53 14.97
N LYS A 456 -30.92 50.18 15.88
CA LYS A 456 -30.22 48.89 15.95
C LYS A 456 -31.18 47.69 15.85
N GLN A 457 -32.36 47.76 16.50
CA GLN A 457 -33.35 46.67 16.46
C GLN A 457 -33.98 46.37 15.09
N TRP A 458 -33.87 47.30 14.13
CA TRP A 458 -34.39 47.16 12.78
C TRP A 458 -33.33 46.74 11.75
N LEU A 459 -32.05 46.71 12.18
CA LEU A 459 -30.93 46.28 11.38
C LEU A 459 -30.41 44.95 11.96
N LYS A 460 -30.34 43.93 11.15
CA LYS A 460 -29.74 42.67 11.51
C LYS A 460 -28.54 42.43 10.59
N VAL A 461 -27.35 42.24 11.18
CA VAL A 461 -26.19 41.79 10.44
C VAL A 461 -26.06 40.28 10.59
N VAL A 462 -25.86 39.60 9.48
CA VAL A 462 -25.65 38.15 9.41
C VAL A 462 -24.31 37.92 8.75
N LEU A 463 -23.44 37.17 9.39
CA LEU A 463 -22.20 36.72 8.79
C LEU A 463 -22.50 35.46 7.97
N SER A 464 -22.14 35.48 6.70
CA SER A 464 -22.35 34.34 5.82
C SER A 464 -21.31 33.27 6.04
N ASP A 465 -21.71 32.00 5.91
CA ASP A 465 -20.76 30.88 5.82
C ASP A 465 -20.12 30.78 4.42
N GLU A 466 -20.66 31.50 3.44
CA GLU A 466 -20.07 31.68 2.12
C GLU A 466 -19.11 32.85 2.13
N TYR A 467 -18.04 32.77 1.35
CA TYR A 467 -17.00 33.78 1.26
C TYR A 467 -17.14 34.64 0.01
N ASP A 468 -16.52 35.82 0.03
CA ASP A 468 -16.37 36.62 -1.19
C ASP A 468 -15.45 35.89 -2.19
N ALA A 469 -15.81 35.96 -3.49
CA ALA A 469 -15.02 35.34 -4.56
C ALA A 469 -13.64 35.98 -4.77
N ASP A 470 -13.48 37.24 -4.39
CA ASP A 470 -12.22 37.97 -4.53
C ASP A 470 -11.22 37.55 -3.46
N LYS A 471 -10.07 36.99 -3.91
CA LYS A 471 -8.97 36.59 -3.04
C LYS A 471 -7.85 37.62 -3.08
N THR A 472 -7.39 38.04 -1.92
CA THR A 472 -6.28 38.97 -1.78
C THR A 472 -5.10 38.29 -1.11
N PHE A 473 -3.88 38.42 -1.68
CA PHE A 473 -2.68 37.90 -1.05
C PHE A 473 -2.21 38.88 0.05
N VAL A 474 -1.92 38.36 1.24
CA VAL A 474 -1.46 39.10 2.39
C VAL A 474 -0.29 38.38 3.07
N ASN A 475 0.65 39.15 3.59
CA ASN A 475 1.70 38.64 4.46
C ASN A 475 1.29 38.78 5.92
N ILE A 476 1.11 37.64 6.60
CA ILE A 476 0.73 37.61 8.01
C ILE A 476 1.88 36.99 8.81
N SER A 477 2.31 37.70 9.85
CA SER A 477 3.25 37.17 10.82
C SER A 477 2.49 36.24 11.79
N LEU A 478 2.86 34.98 11.82
CA LEU A 478 2.32 34.03 12.81
C LEU A 478 2.93 34.27 14.18
N ASN A 479 2.17 34.00 15.22
CA ASN A 479 2.67 34.04 16.61
C ASN A 479 3.63 32.84 16.80
N GLN A 480 4.92 33.06 16.51
CA GLN A 480 5.97 32.06 16.75
C GLN A 480 6.34 32.02 18.24
N SER A 481 5.55 31.32 19.02
CA SER A 481 5.95 30.92 20.38
C SER A 481 5.50 29.48 20.58
N ILE A 482 6.27 28.55 20.03
CA ILE A 482 6.29 27.14 20.41
C ILE A 482 7.73 26.74 20.67
#